data_92e3e7a5bd1294b04845f78058a3e298
#
_entry.id   92e3e7a5bd1294b04845f78058a3e298
#
_cell.length_a   1.000
_cell.length_b   1.000
_cell.length_c   1.000
_cell.angle_alpha   90.00
_cell.angle_beta   90.00
_cell.angle_gamma   90.00
#
_symmetry.space_group_name_H-M   'P 1'
#
loop_
_entity.id
_entity.type
_entity.pdbx_description
1 polymer ?
#
loop_
_entity_poly.entity_id
_entity_poly.type
_entity_poly.pdbx_seq_one_letter_code
_entity_poly.pdbx_strand_id
1 'polypeptide(L)'
;TYPVSEKMRTTSDYTQEFVFTKDISEGYDHEVTLDLLPGNYNVMVWSDLVQTSGDSHFHNADNFAEIRLQGDHKGNNDYRDAFRGSNNISLVADIMEHLPDTLDIAMQRPLAKFEFVTNDVVEFIDKESVRVASKANGNKAASTDDTPTRAVNIEDYKVVFYYVGFMPDAYSMNTDKPVDSSTGVMFESTLRKLSESEATMGFDYVFVNGKKSAVTVQIGIYDNEGTQLSLTEPIEVPLKRSHHTIMTGMFLMSEASGGVTINPDFDGDHNLIFP
;
A
#
# COMPACT_ATOMS: atom_id res chain seq x y z
N THR A 1 17.19 11.53 16.97
CA THR A 1 18.66 11.52 16.82
C THR A 1 19.26 10.42 17.65
N TYR A 2 20.12 9.57 17.06
CA TYR A 2 20.85 8.52 17.75
C TYR A 2 22.33 8.80 17.68
N PRO A 3 23.09 8.69 18.78
CA PRO A 3 24.54 8.77 18.70
C PRO A 3 25.06 7.60 17.87
N VAL A 4 25.96 7.90 16.93
CA VAL A 4 26.64 6.88 16.13
C VAL A 4 27.71 6.23 17.01
N SER A 5 27.39 5.08 17.58
CA SER A 5 28.33 4.25 18.33
C SER A 5 28.31 2.84 17.76
N GLU A 6 29.35 2.04 18.05
CA GLU A 6 29.45 0.62 17.62
C GLU A 6 28.25 -0.24 18.11
N LYS A 7 27.51 0.23 19.13
CA LYS A 7 26.24 -0.35 19.56
C LYS A 7 25.12 0.59 19.17
N MET A 8 24.34 0.21 18.16
CA MET A 8 23.09 0.89 17.83
C MET A 8 22.18 0.93 19.07
N ARG A 9 21.86 2.11 19.55
CA ARG A 9 20.85 2.29 20.57
C ARG A 9 19.48 2.13 19.96
N THR A 10 18.58 1.47 20.65
CA THR A 10 17.18 1.30 20.26
C THR A 10 16.29 2.47 20.71
N THR A 11 16.85 3.37 21.54
CA THR A 11 16.15 4.56 22.05
C THR A 11 16.80 5.83 21.53
N SER A 12 15.97 6.80 21.21
CA SER A 12 16.39 8.13 20.79
C SER A 12 16.94 8.93 21.99
N ASP A 13 18.00 9.69 21.78
CA ASP A 13 18.46 10.70 22.76
C ASP A 13 17.58 11.95 22.73
N TYR A 14 16.94 12.20 21.58
CA TYR A 14 16.02 13.30 21.38
C TYR A 14 14.95 12.89 20.37
N THR A 15 13.68 13.15 20.67
CA THR A 15 12.55 12.93 19.75
C THR A 15 11.65 14.16 19.77
N GLN A 16 11.25 14.58 18.58
CA GLN A 16 10.28 15.66 18.40
C GLN A 16 9.34 15.29 17.26
N GLU A 17 8.05 15.56 17.47
CA GLU A 17 6.99 15.34 16.50
C GLU A 17 6.41 16.68 16.04
N PHE A 18 6.10 16.75 14.74
CA PHE A 18 5.46 17.91 14.13
C PHE A 18 4.29 17.44 13.27
N VAL A 19 3.15 18.13 13.38
CA VAL A 19 1.98 17.91 12.55
C VAL A 19 1.77 19.11 11.64
N PHE A 20 1.77 18.86 10.32
CA PHE A 20 1.53 19.87 9.30
C PHE A 20 0.11 19.74 8.77
N THR A 21 -0.66 20.82 8.80
CA THR A 21 -2.05 20.88 8.36
C THR A 21 -2.23 21.56 7.00
N LYS A 22 -1.14 21.91 6.31
CA LYS A 22 -1.16 22.56 5.01
C LYS A 22 -0.71 21.63 3.90
N ASP A 23 -1.17 21.91 2.69
CA ASP A 23 -0.63 21.32 1.48
C ASP A 23 0.87 21.67 1.37
N ILE A 24 1.71 20.62 1.40
CA ILE A 24 3.17 20.75 1.31
C ILE A 24 3.66 20.89 -0.14
N SER A 25 2.76 20.90 -1.13
CA SER A 25 3.10 21.03 -2.55
C SER A 25 3.84 22.34 -2.88
N GLU A 26 3.67 23.37 -2.06
CA GLU A 26 4.36 24.68 -2.22
C GLU A 26 5.72 24.74 -1.51
N GLY A 27 6.16 23.64 -0.89
CA GLY A 27 7.32 23.60 0.00
C GLY A 27 6.99 24.12 1.40
N TYR A 28 7.52 23.45 2.39
CA TYR A 28 7.34 23.86 3.79
C TYR A 28 8.66 23.70 4.53
N ASP A 29 9.18 24.81 5.03
CA ASP A 29 10.37 24.84 5.87
C ASP A 29 9.93 24.81 7.34
N HIS A 30 10.52 23.90 8.10
CA HIS A 30 10.34 23.83 9.54
C HIS A 30 11.70 23.79 10.22
N GLU A 31 11.98 24.82 11.00
CA GLU A 31 13.22 24.93 11.74
C GLU A 31 13.12 24.25 13.11
N VAL A 32 14.09 23.40 13.40
CA VAL A 32 14.23 22.72 14.69
C VAL A 32 15.56 23.07 15.30
N THR A 33 15.54 23.65 16.49
CA THR A 33 16.74 23.93 17.26
C THR A 33 16.99 22.81 18.26
N LEU A 34 18.18 22.22 18.23
CA LEU A 34 18.59 21.14 19.11
C LEU A 34 19.86 21.53 19.87
N ASP A 35 19.82 21.38 21.20
CA ASP A 35 21.01 21.50 22.04
C ASP A 35 21.70 20.13 22.14
N LEU A 36 22.73 19.93 21.33
CA LEU A 36 23.47 18.67 21.26
C LEU A 36 24.86 18.82 21.85
N LEU A 37 25.31 17.81 22.60
CA LEU A 37 26.69 17.72 23.07
C LEU A 37 27.61 17.38 21.88
N PRO A 38 28.93 17.68 21.99
CA PRO A 38 29.89 17.19 20.99
C PRO A 38 29.83 15.67 20.85
N GLY A 39 29.73 15.18 19.60
CA GLY A 39 29.60 13.75 19.32
C GLY A 39 29.22 13.48 17.87
N ASN A 40 29.07 12.20 17.55
CA ASN A 40 28.57 11.76 16.26
C ASN A 40 27.11 11.33 16.40
N TYR A 41 26.23 11.86 15.54
CA TYR A 41 24.80 11.58 15.58
C TYR A 41 24.32 11.03 14.25
N ASN A 42 23.37 10.12 14.32
CA ASN A 42 22.52 9.76 13.20
C ASN A 42 21.17 10.45 13.38
N VAL A 43 20.82 11.34 12.47
CA VAL A 43 19.52 12.02 12.43
C VAL A 43 18.60 11.18 11.56
N MET A 44 17.48 10.73 12.12
CA MET A 44 16.48 9.95 11.42
C MET A 44 15.16 10.71 11.41
N VAL A 45 14.49 10.71 10.26
CA VAL A 45 13.21 11.37 10.06
C VAL A 45 12.22 10.36 9.50
N TRP A 46 11.06 10.30 10.11
CA TRP A 46 9.88 9.60 9.58
C TRP A 46 8.78 10.60 9.32
N SER A 47 8.09 10.47 8.21
CA SER A 47 6.93 11.27 7.85
C SER A 47 5.87 10.38 7.25
N ASP A 48 4.65 10.47 7.73
CA ASP A 48 3.48 9.80 7.19
C ASP A 48 2.29 10.76 7.11
N LEU A 49 1.22 10.31 6.48
CA LEU A 49 0.02 11.10 6.28
C LEU A 49 -0.97 10.84 7.41
N VAL A 50 -1.50 11.91 7.99
CA VAL A 50 -2.50 11.85 9.05
C VAL A 50 -3.86 12.26 8.49
N GLN A 51 -4.90 11.50 8.81
CA GLN A 51 -6.26 11.89 8.45
C GLN A 51 -6.69 13.11 9.28
N THR A 52 -7.31 14.10 8.62
CA THR A 52 -7.77 15.35 9.23
C THR A 52 -8.84 15.17 10.32
N SER A 53 -9.43 14.00 10.45
CA SER A 53 -10.51 13.69 11.39
C SER A 53 -10.07 13.10 12.72
N GLY A 54 -8.81 13.28 13.12
CA GLY A 54 -8.31 12.79 14.42
C GLY A 54 -7.09 11.89 14.30
N ASP A 55 -6.58 11.48 15.40
CA ASP A 55 -5.30 10.83 15.70
C ASP A 55 -5.02 9.47 15.02
N SER A 56 -5.53 9.20 13.83
CA SER A 56 -5.31 7.92 13.17
C SER A 56 -4.07 7.94 12.29
N HIS A 57 -2.94 7.70 12.91
CA HIS A 57 -1.74 7.26 12.22
C HIS A 57 -1.90 5.80 11.78
N PHE A 58 -1.50 5.50 10.54
CA PHE A 58 -1.41 4.11 10.07
C PHE A 58 -0.13 3.42 10.53
N HIS A 59 0.84 4.18 11.02
CA HIS A 59 2.13 3.71 11.47
C HIS A 59 2.38 4.14 12.92
N ASN A 60 2.77 3.19 13.78
CA ASN A 60 3.37 3.53 15.06
C ASN A 60 4.86 3.73 14.85
N ALA A 61 5.30 4.96 14.91
CA ALA A 61 6.69 5.38 14.74
C ALA A 61 7.38 5.74 16.07
N ASP A 62 6.83 5.35 17.22
CA ASP A 62 7.44 5.59 18.54
C ASP A 62 8.81 4.90 18.68
N ASN A 63 9.01 3.81 17.94
CA ASN A 63 10.26 3.07 17.93
C ASN A 63 10.78 2.92 16.48
N PHE A 64 11.79 3.67 16.12
CA PHE A 64 12.40 3.62 14.79
C PHE A 64 13.15 2.32 14.48
N ALA A 65 13.42 1.48 15.48
CA ALA A 65 13.91 0.13 15.24
C ALA A 65 12.80 -0.82 14.74
N GLU A 66 11.53 -0.45 14.97
CA GLU A 66 10.37 -1.28 14.65
C GLU A 66 9.12 -0.42 14.48
N ILE A 67 9.00 0.26 13.34
CA ILE A 67 7.81 1.02 12.96
C ILE A 67 6.76 0.01 12.47
N ARG A 68 5.60 -0.05 13.14
CA ARG A 68 4.55 -1.02 12.86
C ARG A 68 3.31 -0.39 12.23
N LEU A 69 2.65 -1.14 11.35
CA LEU A 69 1.29 -0.84 10.93
C LEU A 69 0.34 -0.94 12.14
N GLN A 70 -0.62 -0.01 12.23
CA GLN A 70 -1.60 0.05 13.31
C GLN A 70 -3.00 -0.32 12.85
N GLY A 71 -3.75 -0.96 13.76
CA GLY A 71 -5.14 -1.31 13.56
C GLY A 71 -5.36 -2.40 12.52
N ASP A 72 -6.63 -2.53 12.08
CA ASP A 72 -6.99 -3.47 11.04
C ASP A 72 -6.37 -3.06 9.70
N HIS A 73 -5.93 -4.04 8.92
CA HIS A 73 -5.35 -3.78 7.62
C HIS A 73 -6.40 -3.22 6.65
N LYS A 74 -6.11 -2.04 6.09
CA LYS A 74 -7.00 -1.34 5.14
C LYS A 74 -6.21 -0.97 3.89
N GLY A 75 -6.47 -1.65 2.79
CA GLY A 75 -6.04 -1.21 1.47
C GLY A 75 -6.84 -0.02 0.95
N ASN A 76 -6.60 0.39 -0.29
CA ASN A 76 -7.22 1.54 -0.96
C ASN A 76 -7.12 2.85 -0.19
N ASN A 77 -6.01 3.06 0.48
CA ASN A 77 -5.83 4.19 1.35
C ASN A 77 -4.45 4.84 1.16
N ASP A 78 -4.45 6.01 0.51
CA ASP A 78 -3.21 6.75 0.26
C ASP A 78 -2.61 7.35 1.54
N TYR A 79 -3.35 7.43 2.64
CA TYR A 79 -2.79 7.81 3.95
C TYR A 79 -1.83 6.76 4.54
N ARG A 80 -1.70 5.59 3.91
CA ARG A 80 -0.69 4.58 4.24
C ARG A 80 0.67 4.85 3.61
N ASP A 81 0.78 5.86 2.76
CA ASP A 81 2.08 6.30 2.25
C ASP A 81 2.92 6.91 3.37
N ALA A 82 4.21 6.66 3.33
CA ALA A 82 5.16 7.16 4.31
C ALA A 82 6.52 7.40 3.68
N PHE A 83 7.30 8.25 4.34
CA PHE A 83 8.64 8.63 3.91
C PHE A 83 9.61 8.52 5.07
N ARG A 84 10.81 8.13 4.78
CA ARG A 84 11.90 8.03 5.73
C ARG A 84 13.14 8.71 5.18
N GLY A 85 13.95 9.30 6.03
CA GLY A 85 15.25 9.84 5.70
C GLY A 85 16.23 9.68 6.85
N SER A 86 17.51 9.66 6.54
CA SER A 86 18.55 9.68 7.56
C SER A 86 19.83 10.33 7.03
N ASN A 87 20.53 11.02 7.91
CA ASN A 87 21.85 11.55 7.63
C ASN A 87 22.69 11.56 8.91
N ASN A 88 24.00 11.52 8.76
CA ASN A 88 24.94 11.58 9.88
C ASN A 88 25.50 12.99 10.04
N ILE A 89 25.64 13.42 11.28
CA ILE A 89 26.32 14.68 11.61
C ILE A 89 27.40 14.42 12.68
N SER A 90 28.55 15.03 12.51
CA SER A 90 29.66 14.97 13.46
C SER A 90 29.85 16.35 14.11
N LEU A 91 29.63 16.43 15.43
CA LEU A 91 29.80 17.62 16.25
C LEU A 91 31.05 17.47 17.12
N VAL A 92 32.23 17.40 16.49
CA VAL A 92 33.49 17.32 17.22
C VAL A 92 34.14 18.70 17.31
N ALA A 93 34.86 18.99 18.40
CA ALA A 93 35.34 20.34 18.75
C ALA A 93 36.16 21.02 17.63
N ASP A 94 36.95 20.26 16.89
CA ASP A 94 37.81 20.80 15.81
C ASP A 94 37.05 21.17 14.52
N ILE A 95 35.79 20.73 14.41
CA ILE A 95 34.93 20.96 13.23
C ILE A 95 33.88 22.02 13.51
N MET A 96 33.61 22.36 14.77
CA MET A 96 32.54 23.27 15.16
C MET A 96 32.64 24.69 14.56
N GLU A 97 33.83 25.14 14.14
CA GLU A 97 34.00 26.41 13.44
C GLU A 97 33.59 26.35 11.95
N HIS A 98 33.34 25.11 11.42
CA HIS A 98 33.06 24.88 10.01
C HIS A 98 31.86 23.95 9.77
N LEU A 99 30.94 23.85 10.75
CA LEU A 99 29.71 23.09 10.56
C LEU A 99 28.87 23.73 9.45
N PRO A 100 28.29 22.95 8.55
CA PRO A 100 27.31 23.47 7.62
C PRO A 100 26.12 24.03 8.43
N ASP A 101 25.61 25.19 8.03
CA ASP A 101 24.45 25.83 8.66
C ASP A 101 23.18 24.97 8.53
N THR A 102 23.19 24.02 7.61
CA THR A 102 22.04 23.14 7.33
C THR A 102 22.48 21.69 7.15
N LEU A 103 21.60 20.76 7.58
CA LEU A 103 21.73 19.33 7.33
C LEU A 103 20.58 18.87 6.44
N ASP A 104 20.90 18.58 5.17
CA ASP A 104 19.91 18.07 4.22
C ASP A 104 19.63 16.59 4.45
N ILE A 105 18.36 16.23 4.55
CA ILE A 105 17.91 14.84 4.67
C ILE A 105 16.95 14.51 3.53
N ALA A 106 17.44 13.74 2.57
CA ALA A 106 16.61 13.26 1.47
C ALA A 106 15.61 12.22 1.97
N MET A 107 14.32 12.48 1.73
CA MET A 107 13.23 11.58 2.09
C MET A 107 12.92 10.62 0.94
N GLN A 108 12.70 9.35 1.25
CA GLN A 108 12.31 8.32 0.28
C GLN A 108 11.28 7.37 0.90
N ARG A 109 10.43 6.78 0.06
CA ARG A 109 9.45 5.80 0.53
C ARG A 109 10.13 4.50 0.97
N PRO A 110 9.82 3.96 2.16
CA PRO A 110 10.18 2.59 2.55
C PRO A 110 9.22 1.56 1.93
N LEU A 111 8.20 2.02 1.24
CA LEU A 111 7.09 1.27 0.69
C LEU A 111 7.18 1.15 -0.83
N ALA A 112 6.47 0.15 -1.37
CA ALA A 112 6.03 0.08 -2.75
C ALA A 112 4.50 0.11 -2.77
N LYS A 113 3.90 0.65 -3.84
CA LYS A 113 2.47 0.58 -4.11
C LYS A 113 2.23 -0.47 -5.18
N PHE A 114 1.17 -1.28 -5.04
CA PHE A 114 0.63 -2.06 -6.14
C PHE A 114 -0.84 -1.74 -6.34
N GLU A 115 -1.32 -1.94 -7.57
CA GLU A 115 -2.72 -1.75 -7.96
C GLU A 115 -3.12 -2.82 -8.96
N PHE A 116 -4.36 -3.29 -8.85
CA PHE A 116 -4.95 -4.22 -9.83
C PHE A 116 -6.00 -3.51 -10.67
N VAL A 117 -5.90 -3.69 -11.97
CA VAL A 117 -6.84 -3.21 -12.97
C VAL A 117 -7.34 -4.40 -13.78
N THR A 118 -8.63 -4.62 -13.79
CA THR A 118 -9.23 -5.68 -14.60
C THR A 118 -9.66 -5.15 -15.97
N ASN A 119 -9.57 -5.99 -17.01
CA ASN A 119 -9.93 -5.63 -18.39
C ASN A 119 -11.02 -6.57 -18.98
N ASP A 120 -11.72 -7.32 -18.14
CA ASP A 120 -12.80 -8.24 -18.51
C ASP A 120 -14.19 -7.81 -17.95
N VAL A 121 -14.39 -6.49 -17.83
CA VAL A 121 -15.63 -5.90 -17.28
C VAL A 121 -16.85 -6.25 -18.14
N VAL A 122 -16.71 -6.24 -19.46
CA VAL A 122 -17.83 -6.53 -20.39
C VAL A 122 -18.29 -7.98 -20.24
N GLU A 123 -17.36 -8.92 -20.28
CA GLU A 123 -17.63 -10.35 -20.14
C GLU A 123 -18.25 -10.67 -18.77
N PHE A 124 -17.76 -10.00 -17.73
CA PHE A 124 -18.32 -10.14 -16.38
C PHE A 124 -19.76 -9.63 -16.29
N ILE A 125 -20.07 -8.44 -16.84
CA ILE A 125 -21.43 -7.88 -16.87
C ILE A 125 -22.37 -8.80 -17.63
N ASP A 126 -21.97 -9.35 -18.77
CA ASP A 126 -22.77 -10.26 -19.58
C ASP A 126 -23.09 -11.55 -18.78
N LYS A 127 -22.11 -12.17 -18.15
CA LYS A 127 -22.28 -13.36 -17.29
C LYS A 127 -23.23 -13.08 -16.12
N GLU A 128 -23.01 -11.98 -15.42
CA GLU A 128 -23.81 -11.60 -14.25
C GLU A 128 -25.25 -11.22 -14.63
N SER A 129 -25.47 -10.58 -15.76
CA SER A 129 -26.80 -10.26 -16.26
C SER A 129 -27.63 -11.53 -16.48
N VAL A 130 -27.02 -12.58 -17.05
CA VAL A 130 -27.67 -13.91 -17.20
C VAL A 130 -27.95 -14.54 -15.84
N ARG A 131 -27.00 -14.48 -14.90
CA ARG A 131 -27.15 -15.05 -13.54
C ARG A 131 -28.30 -14.35 -12.78
N VAL A 132 -28.35 -13.03 -12.81
CA VAL A 132 -29.39 -12.24 -12.12
C VAL A 132 -30.76 -12.49 -12.75
N ALA A 133 -30.86 -12.54 -14.08
CA ALA A 133 -32.13 -12.88 -14.77
C ALA A 133 -32.61 -14.30 -14.41
N SER A 134 -31.72 -15.26 -14.31
CA SER A 134 -32.06 -16.65 -13.94
C SER A 134 -32.56 -16.74 -12.51
N LYS A 135 -31.95 -16.03 -11.56
CA LYS A 135 -32.43 -15.95 -10.16
C LYS A 135 -33.82 -15.30 -10.08
N ALA A 136 -34.08 -14.25 -10.84
CA ALA A 136 -35.37 -13.57 -10.86
C ALA A 136 -36.51 -14.47 -11.41
N ASN A 137 -36.22 -15.26 -12.43
CA ASN A 137 -37.19 -16.18 -13.06
C ASN A 137 -37.45 -17.44 -12.24
N GLY A 138 -36.49 -17.94 -11.44
CA GLY A 138 -36.66 -19.11 -10.59
C GLY A 138 -37.65 -18.91 -9.42
N ASN A 139 -37.98 -17.67 -9.07
CA ASN A 139 -38.88 -17.33 -7.98
C ASN A 139 -40.29 -16.88 -8.43
N LYS A 140 -40.59 -16.89 -9.74
CA LYS A 140 -41.91 -16.52 -10.29
C LYS A 140 -42.55 -17.68 -11.04
N ALA A 141 -43.66 -18.19 -10.51
CA ALA A 141 -44.69 -18.79 -11.36
C ALA A 141 -45.16 -17.73 -12.37
N ALA A 142 -45.10 -18.04 -13.65
CA ALA A 142 -45.40 -17.19 -14.79
C ALA A 142 -46.34 -16.01 -14.54
N SER A 143 -45.84 -14.83 -14.34
CA SER A 143 -46.59 -13.58 -14.47
C SER A 143 -45.98 -12.75 -15.60
N THR A 144 -46.82 -12.35 -16.53
CA THR A 144 -46.53 -11.53 -17.69
C THR A 144 -46.30 -10.06 -17.33
N ASP A 145 -45.42 -9.78 -16.37
CA ASP A 145 -45.11 -8.42 -16.00
C ASP A 145 -43.61 -8.19 -16.29
N ASP A 146 -43.34 -7.41 -17.34
CA ASP A 146 -42.01 -6.94 -17.73
C ASP A 146 -41.43 -6.03 -16.65
N THR A 147 -41.03 -6.59 -15.54
CA THR A 147 -40.20 -5.86 -14.58
C THR A 147 -38.79 -5.77 -15.19
N PRO A 148 -38.26 -4.57 -15.47
CA PRO A 148 -36.93 -4.44 -16.04
C PRO A 148 -35.93 -5.12 -15.11
N THR A 149 -35.18 -6.10 -15.63
CA THR A 149 -34.07 -6.73 -14.94
C THR A 149 -33.13 -5.61 -14.53
N ARG A 150 -32.85 -5.48 -13.25
CA ARG A 150 -31.92 -4.46 -12.73
C ARG A 150 -30.61 -4.57 -13.50
N ALA A 151 -30.19 -3.48 -14.11
CA ALA A 151 -28.89 -3.45 -14.81
C ALA A 151 -27.78 -3.81 -13.83
N VAL A 152 -26.87 -4.68 -14.23
CA VAL A 152 -25.70 -5.03 -13.45
C VAL A 152 -24.78 -3.82 -13.34
N ASN A 153 -24.53 -3.37 -12.11
CA ASN A 153 -23.54 -2.33 -11.84
C ASN A 153 -22.31 -2.98 -11.17
N ILE A 154 -21.15 -2.85 -11.78
CA ILE A 154 -19.92 -3.45 -11.24
C ILE A 154 -19.54 -2.92 -9.87
N GLU A 155 -19.89 -1.68 -9.52
CA GLU A 155 -19.62 -1.07 -8.22
C GLU A 155 -20.43 -1.70 -7.08
N ASP A 156 -21.44 -2.52 -7.39
CA ASP A 156 -22.21 -3.29 -6.40
C ASP A 156 -21.44 -4.55 -5.93
N TYR A 157 -20.34 -4.91 -6.56
CA TYR A 157 -19.55 -6.08 -6.23
C TYR A 157 -18.38 -5.74 -5.30
N LYS A 158 -18.18 -6.62 -4.33
CA LYS A 158 -17.07 -6.52 -3.39
C LYS A 158 -15.87 -7.30 -3.90
N VAL A 159 -14.71 -6.68 -3.81
CA VAL A 159 -13.41 -7.30 -4.06
C VAL A 159 -12.71 -7.54 -2.73
N VAL A 160 -12.17 -8.73 -2.53
CA VAL A 160 -11.38 -9.05 -1.33
C VAL A 160 -9.99 -9.50 -1.77
N PHE A 161 -8.97 -8.81 -1.28
CA PHE A 161 -7.59 -9.18 -1.44
C PHE A 161 -7.12 -10.00 -0.25
N TYR A 162 -6.59 -11.18 -0.50
CA TYR A 162 -6.01 -12.06 0.50
C TYR A 162 -4.51 -12.15 0.29
N TYR A 163 -3.72 -11.79 1.28
CA TYR A 163 -2.29 -12.04 1.26
C TYR A 163 -2.03 -13.53 1.52
N VAL A 164 -1.43 -14.19 0.54
CA VAL A 164 -1.05 -15.61 0.65
C VAL A 164 0.35 -15.70 1.22
N GLY A 165 0.44 -16.09 2.49
CA GLY A 165 1.71 -16.16 3.21
C GLY A 165 1.96 -14.92 4.06
N PHE A 166 3.17 -14.38 3.99
CA PHE A 166 3.62 -13.28 4.85
C PHE A 166 3.45 -11.92 4.17
N MET A 167 2.85 -10.97 4.88
CA MET A 167 2.82 -9.56 4.51
C MET A 167 3.70 -8.77 5.50
N PRO A 168 4.72 -8.02 5.02
CA PRO A 168 5.53 -7.17 5.89
C PRO A 168 4.69 -6.11 6.61
N ASP A 169 4.70 -6.12 7.94
CA ASP A 169 3.89 -5.23 8.78
C ASP A 169 4.72 -4.35 9.73
N ALA A 170 6.03 -4.55 9.78
CA ALA A 170 6.95 -3.73 10.54
C ALA A 170 8.22 -3.40 9.74
N TYR A 171 8.75 -2.21 9.96
CA TYR A 171 9.93 -1.68 9.28
C TYR A 171 10.92 -1.07 10.27
N SER A 172 12.22 -1.26 10.02
CA SER A 172 13.28 -0.67 10.82
C SER A 172 14.05 0.41 10.04
N MET A 173 14.07 1.61 10.59
CA MET A 173 14.93 2.70 10.11
C MET A 173 16.42 2.37 10.26
N ASN A 174 16.78 1.59 11.30
CA ASN A 174 18.17 1.25 11.59
C ASN A 174 18.77 0.31 10.54
N THR A 175 17.98 -0.65 10.04
CA THR A 175 18.42 -1.65 9.07
C THR A 175 17.92 -1.36 7.65
N ASP A 176 17.05 -0.38 7.49
CA ASP A 176 16.43 0.04 6.23
C ASP A 176 15.68 -1.08 5.50
N LYS A 177 14.93 -1.90 6.26
CA LYS A 177 14.16 -3.03 5.71
C LYS A 177 13.04 -3.47 6.65
N PRO A 178 12.07 -4.26 6.15
CA PRO A 178 11.10 -4.94 6.99
C PRO A 178 11.78 -5.83 8.04
N VAL A 179 11.21 -5.87 9.23
CA VAL A 179 11.75 -6.66 10.37
C VAL A 179 10.74 -7.65 10.92
N ASP A 180 9.48 -7.52 10.55
CA ASP A 180 8.43 -8.44 10.94
C ASP A 180 7.35 -8.53 9.86
N SER A 181 6.45 -9.51 9.98
CA SER A 181 5.38 -9.76 9.02
C SER A 181 4.21 -10.50 9.66
N SER A 182 3.01 -10.28 9.13
CA SER A 182 1.78 -10.96 9.53
C SER A 182 1.29 -11.95 8.47
N THR A 183 0.51 -12.94 8.90
CA THR A 183 -0.18 -13.90 8.03
C THR A 183 -1.69 -13.75 8.14
N GLY A 184 -2.43 -14.22 7.12
CA GLY A 184 -3.89 -14.14 7.09
C GLY A 184 -4.41 -12.72 6.92
N VAL A 185 -3.59 -11.82 6.43
CA VAL A 185 -3.96 -10.43 6.18
C VAL A 185 -4.86 -10.37 4.94
N MET A 186 -5.91 -9.57 5.03
CA MET A 186 -6.83 -9.29 3.92
C MET A 186 -7.36 -7.87 4.00
N PHE A 187 -7.85 -7.35 2.89
CA PHE A 187 -8.62 -6.11 2.85
C PHE A 187 -9.72 -6.15 1.82
N GLU A 188 -10.76 -5.38 2.05
CA GLU A 188 -11.89 -5.22 1.16
C GLU A 188 -11.74 -3.99 0.27
N SER A 189 -12.27 -4.10 -0.94
CA SER A 189 -12.33 -3.07 -1.96
C SER A 189 -13.63 -3.16 -2.73
N THR A 190 -13.86 -2.20 -3.61
CA THR A 190 -14.95 -2.18 -4.58
C THR A 190 -14.38 -1.93 -5.98
N LEU A 191 -15.05 -2.47 -7.00
CA LEU A 191 -14.73 -2.14 -8.38
C LEU A 191 -15.04 -0.68 -8.66
N ARG A 192 -14.14 0.01 -9.35
CA ARG A 192 -14.37 1.37 -9.84
C ARG A 192 -14.12 1.41 -11.34
N LYS A 193 -15.15 1.75 -12.11
CA LYS A 193 -15.08 1.79 -13.55
C LYS A 193 -14.08 2.84 -14.04
N LEU A 194 -13.17 2.43 -14.91
CA LEU A 194 -12.21 3.30 -15.62
C LEU A 194 -12.67 3.56 -17.06
N SER A 195 -13.16 2.51 -17.73
CA SER A 195 -13.71 2.56 -19.08
C SER A 195 -14.87 1.57 -19.23
N GLU A 196 -15.37 1.35 -20.45
CA GLU A 196 -16.39 0.32 -20.68
C GLU A 196 -15.87 -1.09 -20.43
N SER A 197 -14.59 -1.34 -20.64
CA SER A 197 -13.96 -2.65 -20.50
C SER A 197 -13.04 -2.79 -19.30
N GLU A 198 -12.71 -1.70 -18.59
CA GLU A 198 -11.72 -1.69 -17.53
C GLU A 198 -12.25 -1.12 -16.21
N ALA A 199 -11.79 -1.69 -15.11
CA ALA A 199 -12.06 -1.19 -13.76
C ALA A 199 -10.84 -1.36 -12.86
N THR A 200 -10.59 -0.40 -11.96
CA THR A 200 -9.66 -0.63 -10.84
C THR A 200 -10.34 -1.50 -9.80
N MET A 201 -9.58 -2.45 -9.27
CA MET A 201 -10.04 -3.41 -8.28
C MET A 201 -9.58 -3.02 -6.87
N GLY A 202 -8.44 -2.37 -6.74
CA GLY A 202 -7.88 -1.93 -5.49
C GLY A 202 -6.36 -1.84 -5.52
N PHE A 203 -5.80 -1.20 -4.47
CA PHE A 203 -4.37 -1.01 -4.31
C PHE A 203 -3.95 -1.13 -2.84
N ASP A 204 -2.66 -1.32 -2.62
CA ASP A 204 -2.09 -1.28 -1.28
C ASP A 204 -0.63 -0.83 -1.27
N TYR A 205 -0.16 -0.43 -0.07
CA TYR A 205 1.21 -0.06 0.22
C TYR A 205 1.87 -1.14 1.09
N VAL A 206 3.04 -1.59 0.69
CA VAL A 206 3.77 -2.68 1.36
C VAL A 206 5.20 -2.26 1.65
N PHE A 207 5.68 -2.51 2.86
CA PHE A 207 7.09 -2.36 3.19
C PHE A 207 7.95 -3.30 2.36
N VAL A 208 9.04 -2.80 1.80
CA VAL A 208 9.90 -3.57 0.91
C VAL A 208 11.32 -3.68 1.42
N ASN A 209 11.93 -4.83 1.15
CA ASN A 209 13.31 -5.13 1.53
C ASN A 209 14.27 -4.70 0.42
N GLY A 210 15.00 -3.62 0.66
CA GLY A 210 15.99 -3.14 -0.28
C GLY A 210 15.35 -2.60 -1.58
N LYS A 211 15.81 -3.10 -2.74
CA LYS A 211 15.38 -2.58 -4.05
C LYS A 211 14.25 -3.37 -4.68
N LYS A 212 14.19 -4.68 -4.46
CA LYS A 212 13.20 -5.59 -5.05
C LYS A 212 12.62 -6.50 -3.98
N SER A 213 11.33 -6.76 -4.04
CA SER A 213 10.59 -7.63 -3.14
C SER A 213 9.37 -8.18 -3.89
N ALA A 214 8.62 -9.08 -3.27
CA ALA A 214 7.35 -9.54 -3.79
C ALA A 214 6.41 -9.91 -2.63
N VAL A 215 5.11 -9.81 -2.88
CA VAL A 215 4.05 -10.43 -2.08
C VAL A 215 3.17 -11.28 -2.97
N THR A 216 2.48 -12.25 -2.40
CA THR A 216 1.54 -13.08 -3.14
C THR A 216 0.13 -12.74 -2.65
N VAL A 217 -0.78 -12.47 -3.59
CA VAL A 217 -2.17 -12.19 -3.30
C VAL A 217 -3.12 -13.09 -4.08
N GLN A 218 -4.29 -13.37 -3.52
CA GLN A 218 -5.46 -13.88 -4.22
C GLN A 218 -6.56 -12.85 -4.19
N ILE A 219 -7.40 -12.80 -5.22
CA ILE A 219 -8.47 -11.83 -5.34
C ILE A 219 -9.80 -12.58 -5.47
N GLY A 220 -10.69 -12.34 -4.50
CA GLY A 220 -12.05 -12.86 -4.51
C GLY A 220 -13.06 -11.79 -4.92
N ILE A 221 -14.02 -12.16 -5.77
CA ILE A 221 -15.15 -11.32 -6.16
C ILE A 221 -16.41 -11.86 -5.51
N TYR A 222 -17.17 -10.97 -4.87
CA TYR A 222 -18.37 -11.32 -4.13
C TYR A 222 -19.55 -10.46 -4.58
N ASP A 223 -20.75 -11.06 -4.62
CA ASP A 223 -21.98 -10.32 -4.83
C ASP A 223 -22.48 -9.67 -3.52
N ASN A 224 -23.55 -8.89 -3.62
CA ASN A 224 -24.19 -8.21 -2.48
C ASN A 224 -24.74 -9.15 -1.40
N GLU A 225 -24.94 -10.43 -1.74
CA GLU A 225 -25.40 -11.47 -0.81
C GLU A 225 -24.20 -12.15 -0.11
N GLY A 226 -22.96 -11.77 -0.46
CA GLY A 226 -21.74 -12.36 0.06
C GLY A 226 -21.37 -13.68 -0.62
N THR A 227 -22.00 -14.01 -1.77
CA THR A 227 -21.65 -15.20 -2.54
C THR A 227 -20.35 -14.94 -3.31
N GLN A 228 -19.38 -15.81 -3.14
CA GLN A 228 -18.14 -15.76 -3.94
C GLN A 228 -18.44 -16.17 -5.39
N LEU A 229 -18.11 -15.29 -6.33
CA LEU A 229 -18.34 -15.48 -7.76
C LEU A 229 -17.09 -15.98 -8.47
N SER A 230 -15.93 -15.50 -8.04
CA SER A 230 -14.63 -15.94 -8.53
C SER A 230 -13.56 -15.82 -7.45
N LEU A 231 -12.48 -16.55 -7.61
CA LEU A 231 -11.27 -16.45 -6.80
C LEU A 231 -10.08 -16.74 -7.73
N THR A 232 -9.13 -15.83 -7.80
CA THR A 232 -7.93 -16.05 -8.63
C THR A 232 -7.02 -17.11 -8.03
N GLU A 233 -6.16 -17.72 -8.83
CA GLU A 233 -4.96 -18.37 -8.30
C GLU A 233 -4.06 -17.34 -7.59
N PRO A 234 -3.13 -17.81 -6.72
CA PRO A 234 -2.16 -16.92 -6.12
C PRO A 234 -1.32 -16.20 -7.16
N ILE A 235 -1.29 -14.87 -7.08
CA ILE A 235 -0.59 -13.97 -8.00
C ILE A 235 0.60 -13.38 -7.26
N GLU A 236 1.81 -13.59 -7.77
CA GLU A 236 3.00 -12.92 -7.27
C GLU A 236 3.04 -11.48 -7.79
N VAL A 237 3.10 -10.52 -6.89
CA VAL A 237 3.17 -9.10 -7.16
C VAL A 237 4.60 -8.62 -6.91
N PRO A 238 5.37 -8.30 -7.96
CA PRO A 238 6.69 -7.77 -7.79
C PRO A 238 6.63 -6.33 -7.25
N LEU A 239 7.47 -6.06 -6.28
CA LEU A 239 7.53 -4.78 -5.59
C LEU A 239 8.93 -4.19 -5.68
N LYS A 240 9.01 -2.90 -5.94
CA LYS A 240 10.25 -2.13 -5.89
C LYS A 240 9.99 -0.86 -5.08
N ARG A 241 10.92 -0.54 -4.18
CA ARG A 241 10.82 0.64 -3.32
C ARG A 241 10.54 1.89 -4.14
N SER A 242 9.61 2.73 -3.65
CA SER A 242 9.19 3.99 -4.27
C SER A 242 8.56 3.85 -5.67
N HIS A 243 8.15 2.64 -6.06
CA HIS A 243 7.50 2.40 -7.35
C HIS A 243 6.06 1.96 -7.16
N HIS A 244 5.25 2.24 -8.16
CA HIS A 244 3.88 1.79 -8.31
C HIS A 244 3.84 0.68 -9.35
N THR A 245 3.47 -0.54 -8.94
CA THR A 245 3.27 -1.70 -9.82
C THR A 245 1.80 -1.80 -10.17
N ILE A 246 1.46 -1.70 -11.44
CA ILE A 246 0.10 -1.89 -11.94
C ILE A 246 0.00 -3.27 -12.59
N MET A 247 -0.92 -4.08 -12.08
CA MET A 247 -1.22 -5.43 -12.55
C MET A 247 -2.50 -5.39 -13.38
N THR A 248 -2.41 -5.55 -14.69
CA THR A 248 -3.58 -5.54 -15.58
C THR A 248 -3.86 -6.92 -16.14
N GLY A 249 -5.11 -7.39 -16.07
CA GLY A 249 -5.49 -8.72 -16.56
C GLY A 249 -6.98 -9.00 -16.41
N MET A 250 -7.37 -10.24 -16.73
CA MET A 250 -8.74 -10.75 -16.63
C MET A 250 -8.96 -11.36 -15.24
N PHE A 251 -9.30 -10.53 -14.24
CA PHE A 251 -9.40 -10.99 -12.86
C PHE A 251 -10.84 -11.27 -12.38
N LEU A 252 -11.86 -10.76 -13.08
CA LEU A 252 -13.27 -10.98 -12.72
C LEU A 252 -13.77 -12.34 -13.16
N MET A 253 -13.28 -12.83 -14.33
CA MET A 253 -13.71 -14.08 -14.95
C MET A 253 -12.82 -15.27 -14.58
N SER A 254 -11.74 -15.05 -13.83
CA SER A 254 -10.79 -16.11 -13.53
C SER A 254 -11.46 -17.24 -12.74
N GLU A 255 -11.79 -18.32 -13.47
CA GLU A 255 -11.89 -19.64 -12.88
C GLU A 255 -10.45 -20.14 -12.73
N ALA A 256 -10.12 -20.61 -11.56
CA ALA A 256 -8.80 -21.02 -11.09
C ALA A 256 -7.96 -21.83 -12.12
N SER A 257 -7.48 -21.20 -13.18
CA SER A 257 -6.43 -21.77 -14.03
C SER A 257 -5.91 -20.77 -15.07
N GLY A 258 -4.75 -20.17 -14.83
CA GLY A 258 -4.06 -19.38 -15.84
C GLY A 258 -2.75 -18.85 -15.29
N GLY A 259 -1.64 -19.44 -15.68
CA GLY A 259 -0.32 -19.05 -15.20
C GLY A 259 0.03 -17.62 -15.61
N VAL A 260 0.47 -16.86 -14.65
CA VAL A 260 1.02 -15.52 -14.82
C VAL A 260 2.51 -15.64 -15.16
N THR A 261 2.96 -15.08 -16.28
CA THR A 261 4.38 -14.96 -16.59
C THR A 261 4.82 -13.54 -16.25
N ILE A 262 5.73 -13.41 -15.28
CA ILE A 262 6.29 -12.13 -14.85
C ILE A 262 7.64 -11.93 -15.52
N ASN A 263 7.86 -10.75 -16.12
CA ASN A 263 9.18 -10.36 -16.60
C ASN A 263 9.90 -9.55 -15.50
N PRO A 264 11.06 -9.97 -14.99
CA PRO A 264 11.71 -9.37 -13.83
C PRO A 264 12.61 -8.16 -14.10
N ASP A 265 12.68 -7.63 -15.32
CA ASP A 265 13.52 -6.47 -15.63
C ASP A 265 12.78 -5.14 -15.43
N PHE A 266 13.14 -4.45 -14.34
CA PHE A 266 12.40 -3.28 -13.87
C PHE A 266 13.26 -2.00 -13.86
N ASP A 267 12.87 -1.01 -14.68
CA ASP A 267 13.22 0.41 -14.52
C ASP A 267 12.00 1.29 -14.91
N GLY A 268 11.40 1.96 -13.92
CA GLY A 268 10.27 2.89 -14.11
C GLY A 268 8.92 2.38 -13.59
N ASP A 269 7.83 3.04 -13.96
CA ASP A 269 6.47 2.56 -13.69
C ASP A 269 6.24 1.22 -14.41
N HIS A 270 5.79 0.22 -13.67
CA HIS A 270 5.67 -1.13 -14.19
C HIS A 270 4.21 -1.46 -14.47
N ASN A 271 3.84 -1.41 -15.74
CA ASN A 271 2.58 -1.94 -16.21
C ASN A 271 2.77 -3.40 -16.61
N LEU A 272 2.23 -4.33 -15.84
CA LEU A 272 2.18 -5.74 -16.18
C LEU A 272 0.81 -6.06 -16.75
N ILE A 273 0.78 -6.45 -18.04
CA ILE A 273 -0.43 -6.86 -18.74
C ILE A 273 -0.45 -8.38 -18.81
N PHE A 274 -1.49 -8.99 -18.26
CA PHE A 274 -1.72 -10.42 -18.31
C PHE A 274 -2.69 -10.73 -19.45
N PRO A 275 -2.43 -11.77 -20.25
CA PRO A 275 -3.34 -12.20 -21.32
C PRO A 275 -4.65 -12.78 -20.80
#